data_9b841fd06cba8b5fe0472ff9af74679b
#
_entry.id   9b841fd06cba8b5fe0472ff9af74679b
#
_cell.length_a   1.000
_cell.length_b   1.000
_cell.length_c   1.000
_cell.angle_alpha   90.00
_cell.angle_beta   90.00
_cell.angle_gamma   90.00
#
_symmetry.space_group_name_H-M   'P 1'
#
loop_
_entity.id
_entity.type
_entity.pdbx_description
1 polymer ?
#
loop_
_entity_poly.entity_id
_entity_poly.type
_entity_poly.pdbx_seq_one_letter_code
_entity_poly.pdbx_strand_id
1 'polypeptide(L)'
;MMLLSLQNLRAAALVLVLVAFGARAGAAWAQGAPDPKLIPVRHEISGALLAYQVSENDTSESIAARFGEPAMTLFPDGSEPEQGNTIAIDNRHVAAAAIDQGVVINVPQRMLFVFREGHLAGAWPITVGRPDWPTPLGSYRVASLSLNPTWHVPPAIRAEMEDEGLPISAQVKPGPANPLGKHWIGLDHGGIGIHGTNHPVSIFHFGSHGCIRLAPDSVDRLFRMVGRSERVEIVYQPVALAALADGRIFVESDSDPYEQGRPDIRSLHAAARAAGLEGSIDWARASRALVTVEGIARRIDRGQETESAGVSVSNERDTPRGRRRLWLAEGDEDRELVTTEESVHVR
;
A
#
# COMPACT_ATOMS: atom_id res chain seq x y z
N MET A 1 78.12 -22.28 -0.20
CA MET A 1 77.73 -21.84 1.16
C MET A 1 76.85 -20.65 1.03
N MET A 2 75.53 -20.86 0.92
CA MET A 2 74.56 -19.78 0.87
C MET A 2 73.29 -20.24 1.65
N LEU A 3 73.13 -19.72 2.82
CA LEU A 3 71.92 -19.79 3.61
C LEU A 3 70.99 -18.63 3.15
N LEU A 4 69.94 -18.93 2.42
CA LEU A 4 68.90 -17.99 2.15
C LEU A 4 67.66 -18.33 3.06
N SER A 5 67.28 -17.35 3.82
CA SER A 5 66.37 -17.42 4.94
C SER A 5 64.93 -17.68 4.54
N LEU A 6 64.32 -18.58 5.28
CA LEU A 6 62.92 -19.02 5.22
C LEU A 6 61.93 -18.01 5.81
N GLN A 7 62.19 -16.71 5.75
CA GLN A 7 61.32 -15.70 6.38
C GLN A 7 60.31 -15.00 5.45
N ASN A 8 60.37 -15.24 4.14
CA ASN A 8 59.49 -14.51 3.19
C ASN A 8 58.27 -15.29 2.69
N LEU A 9 58.04 -16.51 3.21
CA LEU A 9 56.86 -17.31 2.79
C LEU A 9 55.64 -17.21 3.73
N ARG A 10 55.75 -16.47 4.85
CA ARG A 10 54.62 -16.34 5.81
C ARG A 10 53.81 -15.06 5.65
N ALA A 11 54.24 -14.09 4.87
CA ALA A 11 53.53 -12.84 4.66
C ALA A 11 52.53 -12.87 3.48
N ALA A 12 52.69 -13.81 2.53
CA ALA A 12 51.82 -13.89 1.35
C ALA A 12 50.53 -14.71 1.57
N ALA A 13 50.48 -15.54 2.63
CA ALA A 13 49.31 -16.38 2.92
C ALA A 13 48.20 -15.66 3.73
N LEU A 14 48.54 -14.52 4.39
CA LEU A 14 47.56 -13.81 5.23
C LEU A 14 46.76 -12.75 4.50
N VAL A 15 47.17 -12.33 3.30
CA VAL A 15 46.44 -11.32 2.49
C VAL A 15 45.35 -11.95 1.61
N LEU A 16 45.47 -13.24 1.26
CA LEU A 16 44.47 -13.93 0.40
C LEU A 16 43.27 -14.43 1.15
N VAL A 17 43.28 -14.51 2.50
CA VAL A 17 42.13 -14.96 3.31
C VAL A 17 41.19 -13.81 3.67
N LEU A 18 41.66 -12.55 3.68
CA LEU A 18 40.83 -11.38 4.00
C LEU A 18 40.01 -10.84 2.82
N VAL A 19 40.40 -11.18 1.57
CA VAL A 19 39.62 -10.78 0.36
C VAL A 19 38.48 -11.73 0.08
N ALA A 20 38.51 -12.97 0.57
CA ALA A 20 37.44 -13.96 0.38
C ALA A 20 36.28 -13.80 1.36
N PHE A 21 36.42 -13.07 2.47
CA PHE A 21 35.36 -12.81 3.43
C PHE A 21 34.57 -11.52 3.15
N GLY A 22 35.15 -10.58 2.40
CA GLY A 22 34.46 -9.33 2.01
C GLY A 22 33.45 -9.47 0.85
N ALA A 23 33.60 -10.51 0.02
CA ALA A 23 32.76 -10.71 -1.16
C ALA A 23 31.46 -11.55 -0.90
N ARG A 24 31.32 -12.16 0.29
CA ARG A 24 30.14 -12.97 0.65
C ARG A 24 29.07 -12.24 1.46
N ALA A 25 29.37 -11.07 1.99
CA ALA A 25 28.38 -10.27 2.70
C ALA A 25 27.47 -9.46 1.75
N GLY A 26 27.88 -9.22 0.49
CA GLY A 26 27.08 -8.51 -0.52
C GLY A 26 26.11 -9.40 -1.31
N ALA A 27 26.25 -10.73 -1.27
CA ALA A 27 25.42 -11.64 -2.07
C ALA A 27 24.22 -12.24 -1.31
N ALA A 28 24.10 -12.00 -0.01
CA ALA A 28 23.00 -12.52 0.80
C ALA A 28 21.73 -11.64 0.76
N TRP A 29 21.82 -10.46 0.20
CA TRP A 29 20.69 -9.50 0.10
C TRP A 29 19.94 -9.56 -1.24
N ALA A 30 20.42 -10.37 -2.19
CA ALA A 30 19.81 -10.50 -3.52
C ALA A 30 18.80 -11.68 -3.63
N GLN A 31 18.52 -12.39 -2.54
CA GLN A 31 17.58 -13.51 -2.56
C GLN A 31 16.30 -13.13 -1.81
N GLY A 32 15.42 -12.35 -2.47
CA GLY A 32 14.10 -12.23 -1.88
C GLY A 32 13.14 -11.17 -2.40
N ALA A 33 13.54 -10.15 -3.11
CA ALA A 33 12.56 -9.27 -3.75
C ALA A 33 11.97 -10.02 -4.97
N PRO A 34 10.63 -10.22 -5.05
CA PRO A 34 10.02 -10.82 -6.22
C PRO A 34 10.38 -9.98 -7.45
N ASP A 35 10.74 -10.64 -8.57
CA ASP A 35 10.98 -9.97 -9.85
C ASP A 35 9.75 -9.09 -10.15
N PRO A 36 9.89 -7.76 -10.31
CA PRO A 36 8.78 -6.86 -10.59
C PRO A 36 8.07 -7.18 -11.91
N LYS A 37 8.69 -7.99 -12.77
CA LYS A 37 8.10 -8.50 -14.02
C LYS A 37 7.22 -9.74 -13.82
N LEU A 38 7.26 -10.39 -12.65
CA LEU A 38 6.37 -11.48 -12.34
C LEU A 38 5.02 -10.92 -11.89
N ILE A 39 3.95 -11.42 -12.49
CA ILE A 39 2.58 -11.10 -12.07
C ILE A 39 2.09 -12.25 -11.19
N PRO A 40 2.02 -12.05 -9.87
CA PRO A 40 1.46 -13.07 -9.00
C PRO A 40 -0.07 -13.11 -9.14
N VAL A 41 -0.63 -14.32 -9.21
CA VAL A 41 -2.09 -14.49 -9.16
C VAL A 41 -2.54 -14.46 -7.70
N ARG A 42 -3.51 -13.63 -7.42
CA ARG A 42 -4.12 -13.42 -6.10
C ARG A 42 -5.54 -13.96 -6.06
N HIS A 43 -6.11 -14.05 -4.87
CA HIS A 43 -7.47 -14.60 -4.68
C HIS A 43 -8.39 -13.63 -3.96
N GLU A 44 -7.90 -12.44 -3.63
CA GLU A 44 -8.65 -11.42 -2.91
C GLU A 44 -8.46 -10.04 -3.53
N ILE A 45 -9.53 -9.27 -3.53
CA ILE A 45 -9.54 -7.84 -3.85
C ILE A 45 -10.08 -7.07 -2.64
N SER A 46 -9.67 -5.84 -2.48
CA SER A 46 -10.25 -4.89 -1.53
C SER A 46 -11.19 -3.95 -2.26
N GLY A 47 -12.01 -3.23 -1.49
CA GLY A 47 -12.91 -2.21 -2.03
C GLY A 47 -14.12 -2.76 -2.77
N ALA A 48 -14.88 -1.86 -3.40
CA ALA A 48 -16.11 -2.16 -4.10
C ALA A 48 -16.42 -1.08 -5.13
N LEU A 49 -17.39 -1.36 -6.00
CA LEU A 49 -18.06 -0.33 -6.78
C LEU A 49 -19.19 0.25 -5.91
N LEU A 50 -19.15 1.54 -5.62
CA LEU A 50 -20.11 2.19 -4.72
C LEU A 50 -20.59 3.53 -5.29
N ALA A 51 -21.75 3.97 -4.81
CA ALA A 51 -22.28 5.30 -5.08
C ALA A 51 -21.90 6.23 -3.90
N TYR A 52 -21.26 7.34 -4.20
CA TYR A 52 -20.87 8.33 -3.22
C TYR A 52 -21.60 9.65 -3.45
N GLN A 53 -22.24 10.18 -2.41
CA GLN A 53 -22.83 11.52 -2.45
C GLN A 53 -21.80 12.55 -2.05
N VAL A 54 -21.46 13.44 -2.97
CA VAL A 54 -20.48 14.52 -2.79
C VAL A 54 -20.90 15.42 -1.63
N SER A 55 -20.03 15.59 -0.66
CA SER A 55 -20.23 16.42 0.52
C SER A 55 -19.75 17.85 0.29
N GLU A 56 -20.13 18.77 1.17
CA GLU A 56 -19.57 20.11 1.23
C GLU A 56 -18.05 20.03 1.46
N ASN A 57 -17.29 20.82 0.72
CA ASN A 57 -15.82 20.86 0.73
C ASN A 57 -15.12 19.61 0.17
N ASP A 58 -15.81 18.67 -0.45
CA ASP A 58 -15.15 17.66 -1.25
C ASP A 58 -14.54 18.29 -2.50
N THR A 59 -13.33 17.85 -2.82
CA THR A 59 -12.63 18.13 -4.07
C THR A 59 -12.27 16.82 -4.75
N SER A 60 -11.97 16.86 -6.04
CA SER A 60 -11.49 15.67 -6.78
C SER A 60 -10.34 14.99 -6.05
N GLU A 61 -9.38 15.76 -5.54
CA GLU A 61 -8.22 15.26 -4.79
C GLU A 61 -8.62 14.66 -3.42
N SER A 62 -9.57 15.28 -2.71
CA SER A 62 -9.99 14.75 -1.39
C SER A 62 -10.75 13.44 -1.51
N ILE A 63 -11.54 13.29 -2.57
CA ILE A 63 -12.24 12.04 -2.89
C ILE A 63 -11.23 10.97 -3.31
N ALA A 64 -10.29 11.30 -4.21
CA ALA A 64 -9.21 10.42 -4.62
C ALA A 64 -8.41 9.89 -3.41
N ALA A 65 -8.00 10.80 -2.53
CA ALA A 65 -7.26 10.47 -1.31
C ALA A 65 -8.05 9.55 -0.35
N ARG A 66 -9.36 9.76 -0.25
CA ARG A 66 -10.25 8.99 0.63
C ARG A 66 -10.46 7.57 0.15
N PHE A 67 -10.69 7.40 -1.13
CA PHE A 67 -11.10 6.13 -1.72
C PHE A 67 -9.97 5.34 -2.35
N GLY A 68 -8.82 5.96 -2.62
CA GLY A 68 -7.70 5.31 -3.29
C GLY A 68 -7.93 5.13 -4.79
N GLU A 69 -8.74 5.97 -5.41
CA GLU A 69 -8.95 6.00 -6.85
C GLU A 69 -8.34 7.27 -7.43
N PRO A 70 -7.54 7.21 -8.51
CA PRO A 70 -6.90 8.42 -9.05
C PRO A 70 -7.92 9.48 -9.46
N ALA A 71 -7.67 10.76 -9.13
CA ALA A 71 -8.57 11.85 -9.47
C ALA A 71 -8.87 11.92 -10.97
N MET A 72 -7.89 11.64 -11.82
CA MET A 72 -8.06 11.58 -13.30
C MET A 72 -8.92 10.41 -13.76
N THR A 73 -9.06 9.35 -12.97
CA THR A 73 -9.98 8.25 -13.25
C THR A 73 -11.41 8.61 -12.87
N LEU A 74 -11.57 9.30 -11.73
CA LEU A 74 -12.86 9.80 -11.24
C LEU A 74 -13.38 10.96 -12.11
N PHE A 75 -12.50 11.88 -12.48
CA PHE A 75 -12.82 13.13 -13.18
C PHE A 75 -11.88 13.31 -14.38
N PRO A 76 -12.07 12.52 -15.46
CA PRO A 76 -11.14 12.50 -16.60
C PRO A 76 -11.10 13.81 -17.40
N ASP A 77 -12.10 14.65 -17.26
CA ASP A 77 -12.16 16.00 -17.84
C ASP A 77 -11.55 17.09 -16.94
N GLY A 78 -11.04 16.70 -15.76
CA GLY A 78 -10.49 17.63 -14.78
C GLY A 78 -11.54 18.47 -14.06
N SER A 79 -12.82 18.09 -14.12
CA SER A 79 -13.89 18.78 -13.39
C SER A 79 -13.79 18.55 -11.89
N GLU A 80 -14.31 19.51 -11.12
CA GLU A 80 -14.49 19.34 -9.68
C GLU A 80 -15.89 18.77 -9.38
N PRO A 81 -16.02 17.93 -8.31
CA PRO A 81 -17.30 17.38 -7.93
C PRO A 81 -18.26 18.47 -7.42
N GLU A 82 -19.51 18.38 -7.81
CA GLU A 82 -20.56 19.28 -7.31
C GLU A 82 -21.24 18.70 -6.07
N GLN A 83 -21.36 19.47 -5.01
CA GLN A 83 -22.03 19.10 -3.78
C GLN A 83 -23.44 18.56 -4.04
N GLY A 84 -23.79 17.44 -3.42
CA GLY A 84 -25.08 16.78 -3.54
C GLY A 84 -25.21 15.83 -4.72
N ASN A 85 -24.32 15.89 -5.70
CA ASN A 85 -24.30 14.92 -6.79
C ASN A 85 -23.87 13.54 -6.27
N THR A 86 -24.38 12.49 -6.93
CA THR A 86 -23.96 11.13 -6.68
C THR A 86 -23.01 10.68 -7.78
N ILE A 87 -21.81 10.27 -7.41
CA ILE A 87 -20.80 9.76 -8.33
C ILE A 87 -20.52 8.28 -8.06
N ALA A 88 -20.11 7.56 -9.08
CA ALA A 88 -19.65 6.18 -8.95
C ALA A 88 -18.16 6.19 -8.53
N ILE A 89 -17.83 5.43 -7.49
CA ILE A 89 -16.47 5.20 -7.03
C ILE A 89 -16.17 3.72 -7.24
N ASP A 90 -15.05 3.42 -7.91
CA ASP A 90 -14.53 2.07 -8.06
C ASP A 90 -13.18 1.98 -7.33
N ASN A 91 -13.22 1.69 -6.05
CA ASN A 91 -12.01 1.60 -5.22
C ASN A 91 -11.52 0.17 -5.02
N ARG A 92 -11.77 -0.70 -5.99
CA ARG A 92 -11.30 -2.08 -5.97
C ARG A 92 -9.80 -2.14 -6.26
N HIS A 93 -9.06 -2.88 -5.43
CA HIS A 93 -7.64 -3.14 -5.59
C HIS A 93 -7.34 -4.62 -5.39
N VAL A 94 -6.45 -5.16 -6.23
CA VAL A 94 -5.94 -6.52 -6.06
C VAL A 94 -4.98 -6.52 -4.87
N ALA A 95 -5.20 -7.41 -3.90
CA ALA A 95 -4.28 -7.55 -2.77
C ALA A 95 -2.89 -7.97 -3.25
N ALA A 96 -1.87 -7.12 -3.05
CA ALA A 96 -0.57 -7.23 -3.71
C ALA A 96 0.22 -8.50 -3.38
N ALA A 97 0.14 -9.00 -2.15
CA ALA A 97 0.79 -10.23 -1.72
C ALA A 97 -0.13 -11.01 -0.79
N ALA A 98 0.02 -12.32 -0.76
CA ALA A 98 -0.59 -13.16 0.26
C ALA A 98 0.50 -13.52 1.28
N ILE A 99 0.28 -13.13 2.52
CA ILE A 99 1.04 -13.55 3.70
C ILE A 99 0.05 -14.01 4.76
N ASP A 100 0.44 -14.97 5.60
CA ASP A 100 -0.48 -15.48 6.62
C ASP A 100 -0.83 -14.40 7.64
N GLN A 101 0.14 -13.55 7.99
CA GLN A 101 -0.04 -12.49 8.97
C GLN A 101 0.94 -11.35 8.74
N GLY A 102 0.45 -10.11 8.85
CA GLY A 102 1.27 -8.91 8.77
C GLY A 102 0.69 -7.84 7.85
N VAL A 103 1.56 -6.93 7.48
CA VAL A 103 1.25 -5.78 6.63
C VAL A 103 2.00 -5.93 5.30
N VAL A 104 1.32 -5.67 4.20
CA VAL A 104 1.92 -5.56 2.86
C VAL A 104 1.67 -4.16 2.31
N ILE A 105 2.73 -3.51 1.87
CA ILE A 105 2.68 -2.21 1.22
C ILE A 105 3.13 -2.39 -0.22
N ASN A 106 2.24 -2.11 -1.18
CA ASN A 106 2.61 -2.11 -2.58
C ASN A 106 2.80 -0.67 -3.07
N VAL A 107 4.04 -0.31 -3.35
CA VAL A 107 4.42 1.06 -3.67
C VAL A 107 3.71 1.59 -4.92
N PRO A 108 3.68 0.91 -6.08
CA PRO A 108 2.99 1.40 -7.27
C PRO A 108 1.49 1.62 -7.06
N GLN A 109 0.81 0.70 -6.36
CA GLN A 109 -0.61 0.82 -6.02
C GLN A 109 -0.89 1.95 -5.03
N ARG A 110 0.11 2.37 -4.23
CA ARG A 110 -0.09 3.28 -3.08
C ARG A 110 -1.14 2.74 -2.11
N MET A 111 -1.11 1.41 -1.92
CA MET A 111 -2.02 0.69 -1.03
C MET A 111 -1.26 -0.06 0.06
N LEU A 112 -1.85 -0.10 1.24
CA LEU A 112 -1.44 -0.90 2.38
C LEU A 112 -2.52 -1.93 2.67
N PHE A 113 -2.12 -3.20 2.78
CA PHE A 113 -2.99 -4.34 3.08
C PHE A 113 -2.58 -4.97 4.40
N VAL A 114 -3.55 -5.39 5.20
CA VAL A 114 -3.33 -6.16 6.44
C VAL A 114 -3.91 -7.54 6.27
N PHE A 115 -3.11 -8.57 6.56
CA PHE A 115 -3.53 -9.96 6.50
C PHE A 115 -3.59 -10.57 7.89
N ARG A 116 -4.59 -11.43 8.11
CA ARG A 116 -4.76 -12.26 9.29
C ARG A 116 -5.24 -13.64 8.85
N GLU A 117 -4.55 -14.69 9.31
CA GLU A 117 -4.87 -16.08 8.96
C GLU A 117 -4.97 -16.33 7.45
N GLY A 118 -4.12 -15.66 6.67
CA GLY A 118 -4.10 -15.76 5.21
C GLY A 118 -5.14 -14.91 4.48
N HIS A 119 -6.04 -14.23 5.21
CA HIS A 119 -7.12 -13.43 4.65
C HIS A 119 -6.90 -11.92 4.80
N LEU A 120 -7.45 -11.15 3.87
CA LEU A 120 -7.41 -9.71 3.89
C LEU A 120 -8.29 -9.16 5.03
N ALA A 121 -7.65 -8.56 6.03
CA ALA A 121 -8.31 -7.99 7.21
C ALA A 121 -8.47 -6.45 7.14
N GLY A 122 -7.80 -5.80 6.19
CA GLY A 122 -7.92 -4.36 5.97
C GLY A 122 -7.08 -3.88 4.81
N ALA A 123 -7.54 -2.80 4.16
CA ALA A 123 -6.83 -2.15 3.06
C ALA A 123 -7.07 -0.65 3.12
N TRP A 124 -6.03 0.15 2.85
CA TRP A 124 -6.12 1.61 2.88
C TRP A 124 -5.20 2.24 1.86
N PRO A 125 -5.63 3.34 1.22
CA PRO A 125 -4.76 4.18 0.41
C PRO A 125 -3.69 4.83 1.29
N ILE A 126 -2.49 4.97 0.71
CA ILE A 126 -1.31 5.51 1.40
C ILE A 126 -0.57 6.49 0.51
N THR A 127 0.27 7.31 1.14
CA THR A 127 1.34 8.04 0.46
C THR A 127 2.64 7.31 0.68
N VAL A 128 3.44 7.22 -0.37
CA VAL A 128 4.78 6.64 -0.36
C VAL A 128 5.82 7.67 -0.79
N GLY A 129 7.08 7.30 -0.76
CA GLY A 129 8.18 8.17 -1.19
C GLY A 129 8.00 8.69 -2.62
N ARG A 130 8.45 9.92 -2.87
CA ARG A 130 8.58 10.45 -4.23
C ARG A 130 9.73 9.74 -4.98
N PRO A 131 9.81 9.81 -6.33
CA PRO A 131 10.81 9.07 -7.11
C PRO A 131 12.26 9.39 -6.74
N ASP A 132 12.57 10.64 -6.43
CA ASP A 132 13.88 11.11 -5.99
C ASP A 132 14.18 10.79 -4.51
N TRP A 133 13.18 10.34 -3.75
CA TRP A 133 13.32 9.90 -2.37
C TRP A 133 12.42 8.68 -2.08
N PRO A 134 12.73 7.54 -2.70
CA PRO A 134 11.83 6.39 -2.75
C PRO A 134 11.66 5.72 -1.38
N THR A 135 10.49 5.12 -1.18
CA THR A 135 10.27 4.18 -0.07
C THR A 135 11.12 2.93 -0.30
N PRO A 136 12.01 2.57 0.64
CA PRO A 136 12.87 1.41 0.47
C PRO A 136 12.07 0.10 0.49
N LEU A 137 12.29 -0.74 -0.52
CA LEU A 137 11.66 -2.05 -0.63
C LEU A 137 12.31 -3.06 0.32
N GLY A 138 11.56 -4.07 0.76
CA GLY A 138 12.11 -5.16 1.58
C GLY A 138 11.16 -5.66 2.65
N SER A 139 11.71 -6.54 3.50
CA SER A 139 11.03 -7.13 4.64
C SER A 139 11.44 -6.43 5.92
N TYR A 140 10.47 -6.00 6.69
CA TYR A 140 10.63 -5.23 7.92
C TYR A 140 9.83 -5.85 9.07
N ARG A 141 10.10 -5.35 10.27
CA ARG A 141 9.28 -5.61 11.45
C ARG A 141 8.95 -4.30 12.15
N VAL A 142 7.78 -4.27 12.79
CA VAL A 142 7.40 -3.16 13.66
C VAL A 142 8.34 -3.14 14.88
N ALA A 143 9.16 -2.11 14.98
CA ALA A 143 10.10 -1.91 16.09
C ALA A 143 9.49 -1.07 17.22
N SER A 144 8.70 -0.06 16.87
CA SER A 144 8.13 0.85 17.85
C SER A 144 6.70 1.28 17.50
N LEU A 145 5.92 1.55 18.55
CA LEU A 145 4.57 2.11 18.46
C LEU A 145 4.51 3.32 19.38
N SER A 146 4.13 4.47 18.86
CA SER A 146 4.05 5.72 19.64
C SER A 146 2.77 6.49 19.35
N LEU A 147 2.09 6.90 20.43
CA LEU A 147 0.98 7.85 20.38
C LEU A 147 1.51 9.27 20.60
N ASN A 148 0.99 10.21 19.83
CA ASN A 148 1.37 11.62 19.88
C ASN A 148 2.90 11.81 19.83
N PRO A 149 3.57 11.32 18.76
CA PRO A 149 5.01 11.38 18.65
C PRO A 149 5.50 12.82 18.54
N THR A 150 6.69 13.09 19.08
CA THR A 150 7.47 14.25 18.65
C THR A 150 8.16 13.90 17.33
N TRP A 151 8.03 14.73 16.32
CA TRP A 151 8.78 14.55 15.09
C TRP A 151 10.18 15.16 15.25
N HIS A 152 11.19 14.34 15.23
CA HIS A 152 12.59 14.75 15.11
C HIS A 152 12.91 14.87 13.63
N VAL A 153 13.01 16.11 13.16
CA VAL A 153 13.20 16.38 11.71
C VAL A 153 14.57 15.89 11.26
N PRO A 154 14.62 14.94 10.31
CA PRO A 154 15.89 14.43 9.80
C PRO A 154 16.77 15.55 9.21
N PRO A 155 18.12 15.45 9.35
CA PRO A 155 19.02 16.49 8.83
C PRO A 155 18.83 16.80 7.35
N ALA A 156 18.61 15.77 6.53
CA ALA A 156 18.40 15.93 5.09
C ALA A 156 17.12 16.70 4.77
N ILE A 157 16.01 16.43 5.50
CA ILE A 157 14.76 17.20 5.34
C ILE A 157 14.94 18.64 5.81
N ARG A 158 15.72 18.86 6.87
CA ARG A 158 16.02 20.26 7.30
C ARG A 158 16.82 21.02 6.27
N ALA A 159 17.79 20.38 5.60
CA ALA A 159 18.53 21.01 4.52
C ALA A 159 17.61 21.37 3.33
N GLU A 160 16.71 20.47 2.95
CA GLU A 160 15.72 20.77 1.90
C GLU A 160 14.79 21.94 2.29
N MET A 161 14.30 21.97 3.54
CA MET A 161 13.50 23.08 4.05
C MET A 161 14.27 24.41 4.02
N GLU A 162 15.60 24.38 4.30
CA GLU A 162 16.48 25.54 4.23
C GLU A 162 16.61 26.03 2.81
N ASP A 163 16.85 25.14 1.85
CA ASP A 163 16.97 25.46 0.43
C ASP A 163 15.65 26.03 -0.15
N GLU A 164 14.51 25.59 0.39
CA GLU A 164 13.17 26.08 0.01
C GLU A 164 12.76 27.35 0.78
N GLY A 165 13.58 27.87 1.68
CA GLY A 165 13.27 29.04 2.50
C GLY A 165 12.14 28.83 3.51
N LEU A 166 11.89 27.57 3.91
CA LEU A 166 10.86 27.21 4.89
C LEU A 166 11.37 27.34 6.33
N PRO A 167 10.48 27.56 7.32
CA PRO A 167 10.87 27.59 8.73
C PRO A 167 11.51 26.28 9.17
N ILE A 168 12.76 26.35 9.64
CA ILE A 168 13.51 25.18 10.08
C ILE A 168 13.26 24.94 11.57
N SER A 169 12.88 23.72 11.90
CA SER A 169 12.80 23.25 13.28
C SER A 169 13.47 21.89 13.42
N ALA A 170 14.27 21.71 14.47
CA ALA A 170 14.86 20.41 14.76
C ALA A 170 13.82 19.41 15.28
N GLN A 171 12.73 19.92 15.85
CA GLN A 171 11.68 19.09 16.43
C GLN A 171 10.31 19.77 16.28
N VAL A 172 9.28 18.98 15.96
CA VAL A 172 7.88 19.41 16.03
C VAL A 172 7.18 18.59 17.10
N LYS A 173 6.66 19.31 18.11
CA LYS A 173 5.93 18.67 19.24
C LYS A 173 4.61 18.04 18.77
N PRO A 174 4.04 17.10 19.55
CA PRO A 174 2.70 16.60 19.30
C PRO A 174 1.67 17.73 19.16
N GLY A 175 0.75 17.59 18.21
CA GLY A 175 -0.30 18.59 17.97
C GLY A 175 -0.72 18.66 16.53
N PRO A 176 -1.66 19.55 16.19
CA PRO A 176 -2.23 19.67 14.83
C PRO A 176 -1.20 20.03 13.75
N ALA A 177 -0.12 20.72 14.12
CA ALA A 177 0.95 21.10 13.21
C ALA A 177 1.97 19.96 12.95
N ASN A 178 1.88 18.83 13.67
CA ASN A 178 2.83 17.74 13.50
C ASN A 178 2.47 16.90 12.27
N PRO A 179 3.36 16.82 11.25
CA PRO A 179 3.09 16.08 10.02
C PRO A 179 3.01 14.56 10.21
N LEU A 180 3.50 14.02 11.35
CA LEU A 180 3.34 12.60 11.68
C LEU A 180 1.92 12.25 12.15
N GLY A 181 1.07 13.24 12.45
CA GLY A 181 -0.24 13.01 13.04
C GLY A 181 -0.15 12.44 14.47
N LYS A 182 -1.13 11.63 14.84
CA LYS A 182 -1.24 11.07 16.21
C LYS A 182 -0.53 9.75 16.42
N HIS A 183 -0.16 9.02 15.34
CA HIS A 183 0.32 7.66 15.43
C HIS A 183 1.63 7.51 14.64
N TRP A 184 2.58 6.81 15.23
CA TRP A 184 3.84 6.41 14.61
C TRP A 184 4.06 4.91 14.82
N ILE A 185 4.29 4.18 13.75
CA ILE A 185 4.65 2.77 13.69
C ILE A 185 6.05 2.71 13.06
N GLY A 186 7.10 2.67 13.89
CA GLY A 186 8.48 2.65 13.42
C GLY A 186 8.89 1.26 12.96
N LEU A 187 9.57 1.17 11.83
CA LEU A 187 10.14 -0.07 11.31
C LEU A 187 11.56 -0.28 11.81
N ASP A 188 12.02 -1.52 11.84
CA ASP A 188 13.26 -1.94 12.50
C ASP A 188 14.55 -1.49 11.82
N HIS A 189 14.47 -1.11 10.54
CA HIS A 189 15.62 -0.58 9.79
C HIS A 189 15.16 0.41 8.71
N GLY A 190 16.13 0.98 7.95
CA GLY A 190 15.84 1.95 6.90
C GLY A 190 15.43 3.35 7.37
N GLY A 191 15.26 3.57 8.69
CA GLY A 191 14.89 4.88 9.25
C GLY A 191 13.50 5.36 8.86
N ILE A 192 12.62 4.46 8.42
CA ILE A 192 11.27 4.73 7.96
C ILE A 192 10.20 4.23 8.93
N GLY A 193 8.99 4.73 8.76
CA GLY A 193 7.83 4.27 9.51
C GLY A 193 6.53 4.56 8.79
N ILE A 194 5.46 4.04 9.38
CA ILE A 194 4.09 4.26 8.96
C ILE A 194 3.45 5.23 9.95
N HIS A 195 2.83 6.31 9.47
CA HIS A 195 2.31 7.34 10.35
C HIS A 195 1.07 8.04 9.78
N GLY A 196 0.42 8.83 10.58
CA GLY A 196 -0.69 9.67 10.16
C GLY A 196 -0.24 10.86 9.32
N THR A 197 -1.15 11.80 9.15
CA THR A 197 -0.85 13.08 8.48
C THR A 197 -1.73 14.19 9.08
N ASN A 198 -1.25 15.41 9.02
CA ASN A 198 -2.04 16.63 9.25
C ASN A 198 -2.59 17.21 7.93
N HIS A 199 -2.30 16.57 6.79
CA HIS A 199 -2.73 16.99 5.46
C HIS A 199 -3.34 15.79 4.68
N PRO A 200 -4.60 15.39 4.99
CA PRO A 200 -5.21 14.17 4.47
C PRO A 200 -5.32 14.11 2.94
N VAL A 201 -5.47 15.24 2.25
CA VAL A 201 -5.51 15.28 0.77
C VAL A 201 -4.18 14.87 0.12
N SER A 202 -3.08 14.79 0.90
CA SER A 202 -1.81 14.26 0.41
C SER A 202 -1.76 12.73 0.32
N ILE A 203 -2.81 12.03 0.74
CA ILE A 203 -2.89 10.57 0.63
C ILE A 203 -3.09 10.16 -0.82
N PHE A 204 -2.64 8.97 -1.16
CA PHE A 204 -2.68 8.38 -2.49
C PHE A 204 -1.74 9.05 -3.50
N HIS A 205 -0.60 9.59 -3.01
CA HIS A 205 0.42 10.25 -3.83
C HIS A 205 1.81 9.62 -3.64
N PHE A 206 2.72 9.90 -4.57
CA PHE A 206 4.17 9.73 -4.41
C PHE A 206 4.73 11.05 -3.90
N GLY A 207 4.74 11.27 -2.57
CA GLY A 207 4.97 12.61 -2.03
C GLY A 207 5.64 12.66 -0.66
N SER A 208 6.17 11.53 -0.14
CA SER A 208 6.92 11.52 1.11
C SER A 208 8.43 11.42 0.87
N HIS A 209 9.20 11.54 1.95
CA HIS A 209 10.65 11.27 1.98
C HIS A 209 10.93 9.80 2.37
N GLY A 210 10.16 8.86 1.81
CA GLY A 210 10.30 7.44 2.04
C GLY A 210 9.39 6.86 3.13
N CYS A 211 8.89 7.64 4.09
CA CYS A 211 7.90 7.18 5.05
C CYS A 211 6.52 6.96 4.41
N ILE A 212 5.71 6.12 5.06
CA ILE A 212 4.37 5.75 4.60
C ILE A 212 3.34 6.57 5.39
N ARG A 213 2.49 7.34 4.69
CA ARG A 213 1.44 8.14 5.32
C ARG A 213 0.08 7.51 5.11
N LEU A 214 -0.75 7.51 6.16
CA LEU A 214 -2.16 7.15 6.10
C LEU A 214 -3.04 8.32 6.55
N ALA A 215 -4.29 8.31 6.11
CA ALA A 215 -5.31 9.18 6.67
C ALA A 215 -5.44 8.96 8.19
N PRO A 216 -5.84 9.99 8.97
CA PRO A 216 -5.89 9.91 10.44
C PRO A 216 -6.68 8.71 10.98
N ASP A 217 -7.86 8.43 10.42
CA ASP A 217 -8.70 7.30 10.86
C ASP A 217 -8.12 5.95 10.45
N SER A 218 -7.49 5.89 9.27
CA SER A 218 -6.86 4.68 8.74
C SER A 218 -5.66 4.27 9.59
N VAL A 219 -4.79 5.23 9.96
CA VAL A 219 -3.64 4.92 10.80
C VAL A 219 -4.06 4.55 12.22
N ASP A 220 -5.14 5.13 12.74
CA ASP A 220 -5.70 4.77 14.04
C ASP A 220 -6.22 3.32 14.05
N ARG A 221 -6.91 2.89 12.98
CA ARG A 221 -7.33 1.49 12.79
C ARG A 221 -6.12 0.56 12.66
N LEU A 222 -5.15 0.89 11.81
CA LEU A 222 -3.93 0.11 11.64
C LEU A 222 -3.16 -0.05 12.96
N PHE A 223 -3.00 1.05 13.72
CA PHE A 223 -2.28 1.06 14.99
C PHE A 223 -2.87 0.10 16.03
N ARG A 224 -4.19 -0.10 16.01
CA ARG A 224 -4.87 -1.09 16.87
C ARG A 224 -4.74 -2.53 16.38
N MET A 225 -4.44 -2.73 15.11
CA MET A 225 -4.32 -4.06 14.49
C MET A 225 -2.92 -4.63 14.56
N VAL A 226 -1.89 -3.79 14.64
CA VAL A 226 -0.49 -4.24 14.59
C VAL A 226 0.17 -4.19 15.96
N GLY A 227 1.11 -5.11 16.17
CA GLY A 227 1.93 -5.19 17.37
C GLY A 227 3.42 -5.04 17.08
N ARG A 228 4.24 -4.97 18.15
CA ARG A 228 5.69 -5.08 17.99
C ARG A 228 6.05 -6.42 17.34
N SER A 229 7.09 -6.41 16.53
CA SER A 229 7.57 -7.56 15.74
C SER A 229 6.61 -8.01 14.63
N GLU A 230 5.49 -7.31 14.40
CA GLU A 230 4.62 -7.55 13.25
C GLU A 230 5.43 -7.48 11.96
N ARG A 231 5.20 -8.43 11.05
CA ARG A 231 5.85 -8.46 9.74
C ARG A 231 5.30 -7.37 8.85
N VAL A 232 6.18 -6.66 8.14
CA VAL A 232 5.82 -5.66 7.14
C VAL A 232 6.63 -5.94 5.88
N GLU A 233 5.95 -6.15 4.76
CA GLU A 233 6.56 -6.33 3.45
C GLU A 233 6.29 -5.10 2.60
N ILE A 234 7.34 -4.45 2.11
CA ILE A 234 7.24 -3.35 1.15
C ILE A 234 7.67 -3.87 -0.20
N VAL A 235 6.71 -3.98 -1.11
CA VAL A 235 6.87 -4.60 -2.43
C VAL A 235 6.65 -3.60 -3.56
N TYR A 236 7.11 -3.97 -4.76
CA TYR A 236 6.92 -3.18 -5.97
C TYR A 236 6.31 -4.05 -7.06
N GLN A 237 4.99 -4.03 -7.17
CA GLN A 237 4.22 -4.83 -8.13
C GLN A 237 3.27 -3.92 -8.90
N PRO A 238 3.72 -3.35 -10.03
CA PRO A 238 2.92 -2.40 -10.81
C PRO A 238 1.81 -3.07 -11.63
N VAL A 239 1.78 -4.39 -11.71
CA VAL A 239 0.68 -5.15 -12.30
C VAL A 239 0.34 -6.32 -11.38
N ALA A 240 -0.94 -6.48 -11.06
CA ALA A 240 -1.45 -7.56 -10.25
C ALA A 240 -2.65 -8.24 -10.93
N LEU A 241 -2.75 -9.57 -10.77
CA LEU A 241 -3.82 -10.39 -11.33
C LEU A 241 -4.54 -11.12 -10.18
N ALA A 242 -5.87 -11.06 -10.14
CA ALA A 242 -6.65 -11.82 -9.18
C ALA A 242 -7.66 -12.74 -9.88
N ALA A 243 -7.80 -13.96 -9.33
CA ALA A 243 -8.85 -14.90 -9.70
C ALA A 243 -9.62 -15.27 -8.44
N LEU A 244 -10.85 -14.82 -8.33
CA LEU A 244 -11.70 -15.04 -7.17
C LEU A 244 -12.37 -16.42 -7.20
N ALA A 245 -12.82 -16.91 -6.05
CA ALA A 245 -13.48 -18.20 -5.93
C ALA A 245 -14.77 -18.32 -6.75
N ASP A 246 -15.44 -17.21 -7.02
CA ASP A 246 -16.64 -17.13 -7.85
C ASP A 246 -16.37 -17.11 -9.36
N GLY A 247 -15.11 -17.18 -9.77
CA GLY A 247 -14.68 -17.20 -11.17
C GLY A 247 -14.44 -15.82 -11.79
N ARG A 248 -14.68 -14.74 -11.07
CA ARG A 248 -14.30 -13.39 -11.54
C ARG A 248 -12.78 -13.24 -11.60
N ILE A 249 -12.29 -12.59 -12.65
CA ILE A 249 -10.85 -12.33 -12.83
C ILE A 249 -10.64 -10.84 -12.97
N PHE A 250 -9.69 -10.31 -12.22
CA PHE A 250 -9.33 -8.89 -12.22
C PHE A 250 -7.85 -8.70 -12.55
N VAL A 251 -7.54 -7.63 -13.26
CA VAL A 251 -6.19 -7.12 -13.42
C VAL A 251 -6.14 -5.68 -12.93
N GLU A 252 -5.12 -5.34 -12.19
CA GLU A 252 -4.80 -3.97 -11.79
C GLU A 252 -3.47 -3.58 -12.41
N SER A 253 -3.39 -2.34 -12.89
CA SER A 253 -2.23 -1.81 -13.58
C SER A 253 -1.95 -0.40 -13.11
N ASP A 254 -0.79 -0.22 -12.51
CA ASP A 254 -0.30 1.01 -11.90
C ASP A 254 0.87 1.60 -12.67
N SER A 255 1.17 2.86 -12.41
CA SER A 255 2.37 3.53 -12.92
C SER A 255 3.65 2.93 -12.33
N ASP A 256 4.79 3.20 -12.97
CA ASP A 256 6.12 2.75 -12.54
C ASP A 256 7.03 3.94 -12.22
N PRO A 257 6.74 4.73 -11.18
CA PRO A 257 7.47 5.95 -10.88
C PRO A 257 8.91 5.74 -10.42
N TYR A 258 9.25 4.53 -9.94
CA TYR A 258 10.61 4.19 -9.51
C TYR A 258 11.41 3.47 -10.62
N GLU A 259 10.83 3.36 -11.83
CA GLU A 259 11.48 2.78 -13.02
C GLU A 259 12.04 1.36 -12.80
N GLN A 260 11.33 0.56 -11.97
CA GLN A 260 11.70 -0.83 -11.69
C GLN A 260 11.30 -1.79 -12.83
N GLY A 261 10.51 -1.31 -13.77
CA GLY A 261 9.99 -2.06 -14.91
C GLY A 261 8.57 -2.58 -14.68
N ARG A 262 7.72 -2.41 -15.71
CA ARG A 262 6.35 -2.92 -15.72
C ARG A 262 6.25 -4.20 -16.54
N PRO A 263 5.50 -5.21 -16.04
CA PRO A 263 5.09 -6.35 -16.85
C PRO A 263 4.28 -5.91 -18.07
N ASP A 264 4.52 -6.58 -19.18
CA ASP A 264 3.78 -6.40 -20.44
C ASP A 264 2.66 -7.44 -20.60
N ILE A 265 1.95 -7.37 -21.70
CA ILE A 265 0.87 -8.32 -22.03
C ILE A 265 1.39 -9.76 -22.11
N ARG A 266 2.65 -10.00 -22.50
CA ARG A 266 3.23 -11.34 -22.58
C ARG A 266 3.46 -11.91 -21.19
N SER A 267 3.87 -11.06 -20.23
CA SER A 267 3.99 -11.43 -18.82
C SER A 267 2.63 -11.81 -18.23
N LEU A 268 1.57 -11.07 -18.59
CA LEU A 268 0.20 -11.41 -18.16
C LEU A 268 -0.29 -12.72 -18.78
N HIS A 269 -0.02 -12.97 -20.08
CA HIS A 269 -0.30 -14.27 -20.70
C HIS A 269 0.42 -15.42 -19.98
N ALA A 270 1.69 -15.24 -19.63
CA ALA A 270 2.48 -16.25 -18.94
C ALA A 270 1.90 -16.55 -17.56
N ALA A 271 1.55 -15.52 -16.78
CA ALA A 271 0.92 -15.68 -15.47
C ALA A 271 -0.44 -16.38 -15.55
N ALA A 272 -1.30 -15.96 -16.48
CA ALA A 272 -2.61 -16.55 -16.69
C ALA A 272 -2.52 -18.02 -17.10
N ARG A 273 -1.57 -18.36 -18.00
CA ARG A 273 -1.33 -19.74 -18.42
C ARG A 273 -0.85 -20.61 -17.28
N ALA A 274 0.09 -20.12 -16.48
CA ALA A 274 0.61 -20.83 -15.31
C ALA A 274 -0.48 -21.13 -14.28
N ALA A 275 -1.49 -20.25 -14.18
CA ALA A 275 -2.65 -20.39 -13.30
C ALA A 275 -3.84 -21.12 -13.94
N GLY A 276 -3.75 -21.55 -15.22
CA GLY A 276 -4.87 -22.20 -15.91
C GLY A 276 -6.03 -21.26 -16.29
N LEU A 277 -5.80 -19.94 -16.30
CA LEU A 277 -6.83 -18.91 -16.49
C LEU A 277 -6.93 -18.42 -17.94
N GLU A 278 -5.99 -18.79 -18.83
CA GLU A 278 -5.84 -18.22 -20.17
C GLU A 278 -7.12 -18.26 -21.02
N GLY A 279 -7.89 -19.36 -20.90
CA GLY A 279 -9.17 -19.53 -21.60
C GLY A 279 -10.34 -18.71 -21.03
N SER A 280 -10.22 -18.25 -19.79
CA SER A 280 -11.28 -17.52 -19.09
C SER A 280 -11.16 -15.99 -19.23
N ILE A 281 -10.03 -15.49 -19.74
CA ILE A 281 -9.74 -14.05 -19.84
C ILE A 281 -10.24 -13.49 -21.18
N ASP A 282 -10.87 -12.32 -21.12
CA ASP A 282 -11.09 -11.41 -22.24
C ASP A 282 -9.80 -10.60 -22.46
N TRP A 283 -9.02 -11.00 -23.44
CA TRP A 283 -7.71 -10.40 -23.71
C TRP A 283 -7.80 -8.98 -24.26
N ALA A 284 -8.93 -8.57 -24.85
CA ALA A 284 -9.13 -7.20 -25.29
C ALA A 284 -9.32 -6.27 -24.07
N ARG A 285 -10.09 -6.71 -23.05
CA ARG A 285 -10.22 -5.98 -21.78
C ARG A 285 -8.89 -5.95 -21.02
N ALA A 286 -8.21 -7.09 -20.91
CA ALA A 286 -6.92 -7.18 -20.24
C ALA A 286 -5.85 -6.26 -20.86
N SER A 287 -5.74 -6.25 -22.19
CA SER A 287 -4.81 -5.36 -22.91
C SER A 287 -5.14 -3.89 -22.67
N ARG A 288 -6.42 -3.52 -22.66
CA ARG A 288 -6.85 -2.16 -22.38
C ARG A 288 -6.46 -1.74 -20.97
N ALA A 289 -6.79 -2.54 -19.94
CA ALA A 289 -6.44 -2.25 -18.56
C ALA A 289 -4.93 -2.08 -18.34
N LEU A 290 -4.09 -2.86 -19.03
CA LEU A 290 -2.64 -2.69 -18.98
C LEU A 290 -2.15 -1.36 -19.57
N VAL A 291 -2.83 -0.86 -20.61
CA VAL A 291 -2.42 0.36 -21.31
C VAL A 291 -2.95 1.61 -20.62
N THR A 292 -4.17 1.58 -20.10
CA THR A 292 -4.81 2.75 -19.48
C THR A 292 -4.20 3.11 -18.12
N VAL A 293 -3.59 2.14 -17.41
CA VAL A 293 -2.88 2.37 -16.12
C VAL A 293 -3.77 3.12 -15.12
N GLU A 294 -4.98 2.63 -14.95
CA GLU A 294 -6.00 3.34 -14.16
C GLU A 294 -5.80 3.25 -12.64
N GLY A 295 -4.92 2.34 -12.16
CA GLY A 295 -4.61 2.18 -10.74
C GLY A 295 -5.75 1.62 -9.91
N ILE A 296 -6.66 0.86 -10.54
CA ILE A 296 -7.78 0.15 -9.92
C ILE A 296 -7.97 -1.23 -10.59
N ALA A 297 -8.57 -2.17 -9.86
CA ALA A 297 -8.79 -3.52 -10.37
C ALA A 297 -9.94 -3.55 -11.40
N ARG A 298 -9.62 -3.92 -12.64
CA ARG A 298 -10.58 -4.05 -13.74
C ARG A 298 -10.92 -5.51 -13.99
N ARG A 299 -12.22 -5.81 -14.09
CA ARG A 299 -12.71 -7.15 -14.40
C ARG A 299 -12.39 -7.52 -15.84
N ILE A 300 -11.75 -8.68 -16.03
CA ILE A 300 -11.25 -9.15 -17.32
C ILE A 300 -11.70 -10.57 -17.69
N ASP A 301 -12.54 -11.22 -16.91
CA ASP A 301 -13.12 -12.49 -17.34
C ASP A 301 -14.14 -12.31 -18.48
N ARG A 302 -14.48 -13.41 -19.15
CA ARG A 302 -15.43 -13.42 -20.27
C ARG A 302 -16.91 -13.30 -19.84
N GLY A 303 -17.18 -13.21 -18.54
CA GLY A 303 -18.53 -12.98 -18.02
C GLY A 303 -19.09 -11.61 -18.43
N GLN A 304 -20.41 -11.49 -18.43
CA GLN A 304 -21.05 -10.20 -18.69
C GLN A 304 -20.83 -9.26 -17.48
N GLU A 305 -20.49 -8.02 -17.76
CA GLU A 305 -20.52 -6.94 -16.76
C GLU A 305 -22.00 -6.62 -16.43
N THR A 306 -22.59 -7.35 -15.49
CA THR A 306 -23.87 -6.98 -14.86
C THR A 306 -23.62 -6.33 -13.49
N GLU A 307 -22.49 -5.66 -13.32
CA GLU A 307 -22.25 -4.86 -12.11
C GLU A 307 -22.97 -3.51 -12.26
N SER A 308 -24.29 -3.51 -12.00
CA SER A 308 -24.96 -2.28 -11.60
C SER A 308 -24.42 -1.88 -10.23
N ALA A 309 -23.99 -0.62 -10.07
CA ALA A 309 -23.67 -0.07 -8.77
C ALA A 309 -24.83 -0.33 -7.81
N GLY A 310 -24.68 -1.31 -6.94
CA GLY A 310 -25.61 -1.52 -5.84
C GLY A 310 -25.56 -0.25 -4.99
N VAL A 311 -26.65 0.53 -5.00
CA VAL A 311 -26.75 1.80 -4.31
C VAL A 311 -26.66 1.54 -2.80
N SER A 312 -25.45 1.47 -2.27
CA SER A 312 -25.20 1.58 -0.85
C SER A 312 -24.78 3.02 -0.58
N VAL A 313 -25.75 3.87 -0.25
CA VAL A 313 -25.51 5.25 0.17
C VAL A 313 -24.90 5.20 1.57
N SER A 314 -23.59 5.23 1.67
CA SER A 314 -22.92 5.41 2.95
C SER A 314 -22.77 6.92 3.22
N ASN A 315 -23.79 7.52 3.84
CA ASN A 315 -23.68 8.82 4.49
C ASN A 315 -23.02 8.61 5.87
N GLU A 316 -21.72 8.44 5.91
CA GLU A 316 -20.97 8.57 7.17
C GLU A 316 -20.73 10.06 7.44
N ARG A 317 -21.74 10.70 8.07
CA ARG A 317 -21.48 11.91 8.86
C ARG A 317 -20.69 11.45 10.09
N ASP A 318 -19.55 12.10 10.33
CA ASP A 318 -18.87 12.07 11.62
C ASP A 318 -19.87 12.26 12.77
N THR A 319 -20.24 11.18 13.43
CA THR A 319 -20.84 11.24 14.77
C THR A 319 -19.98 10.39 15.70
N PRO A 320 -19.49 10.99 16.80
CA PRO A 320 -18.73 10.25 17.80
C PRO A 320 -19.70 9.45 18.68
N ARG A 321 -20.10 8.27 18.27
CA ARG A 321 -20.65 7.20 19.13
C ARG A 321 -20.90 5.92 18.33
N GLY A 322 -20.06 4.96 18.57
CA GLY A 322 -20.24 3.52 18.58
C GLY A 322 -21.25 2.87 17.64
N ARG A 323 -20.80 2.43 16.46
CA ARG A 323 -21.22 1.14 15.89
C ARG A 323 -20.07 0.59 15.03
N ARG A 324 -19.62 -0.60 15.39
CA ARG A 324 -18.70 -1.38 14.59
C ARG A 324 -19.41 -1.78 13.27
N ARG A 325 -18.90 -1.36 12.14
CA ARG A 325 -19.10 -2.07 10.88
C ARG A 325 -17.73 -2.53 10.40
N LEU A 326 -17.56 -3.83 10.44
CA LEU A 326 -16.50 -4.54 9.74
C LEU A 326 -16.77 -4.36 8.25
N TRP A 327 -15.74 -3.99 7.50
CA TRP A 327 -15.71 -4.20 6.06
C TRP A 327 -15.52 -5.71 5.86
N LEU A 328 -16.59 -6.41 5.52
CA LEU A 328 -16.51 -7.80 5.11
C LEU A 328 -16.22 -7.84 3.62
N ALA A 329 -15.25 -8.68 3.23
CA ALA A 329 -15.13 -9.15 1.87
C ALA A 329 -16.48 -9.77 1.46
N GLU A 330 -16.97 -9.49 0.26
CA GLU A 330 -18.18 -10.12 -0.27
C GLU A 330 -18.03 -11.63 -0.27
N GLY A 331 -18.88 -12.32 0.49
CA GLY A 331 -18.93 -13.77 0.55
C GLY A 331 -19.49 -14.29 1.86
N ASP A 332 -20.73 -13.86 2.23
CA ASP A 332 -21.65 -14.68 3.03
C ASP A 332 -23.04 -14.06 2.95
N GLU A 333 -23.85 -14.54 2.04
CA GLU A 333 -25.30 -14.43 2.10
C GLU A 333 -25.79 -15.41 3.19
N ASP A 334 -26.76 -14.93 4.01
CA ASP A 334 -27.53 -15.66 5.01
C ASP A 334 -26.87 -15.92 6.39
N ARG A 335 -26.86 -14.87 7.23
CA ARG A 335 -27.14 -15.04 8.67
C ARG A 335 -27.81 -13.79 9.26
N GLU A 336 -29.09 -13.93 9.46
CA GLU A 336 -29.95 -13.07 10.27
C GLU A 336 -29.43 -13.04 11.72
N LEU A 337 -28.90 -11.89 12.16
CA LEU A 337 -28.55 -11.67 13.56
C LEU A 337 -29.72 -11.00 14.27
N VAL A 338 -30.41 -11.80 15.08
CA VAL A 338 -31.41 -11.39 16.07
C VAL A 338 -30.76 -10.43 17.06
N THR A 339 -31.18 -9.17 17.07
CA THR A 339 -30.82 -8.19 18.11
C THR A 339 -31.76 -8.38 19.30
N THR A 340 -31.24 -8.83 20.43
CA THR A 340 -31.90 -8.70 21.74
C THR A 340 -31.56 -7.33 22.32
N GLU A 341 -32.57 -6.48 22.46
CA GLU A 341 -32.53 -5.28 23.30
C GLU A 341 -32.56 -5.68 24.77
N GLU A 342 -31.51 -5.38 25.52
CA GLU A 342 -31.56 -5.33 26.98
C GLU A 342 -31.51 -3.88 27.44
N SER A 343 -32.66 -3.42 27.92
CA SER A 343 -32.83 -2.15 28.58
C SER A 343 -32.34 -2.25 30.03
N VAL A 344 -31.29 -1.50 30.38
CA VAL A 344 -30.85 -1.31 31.76
C VAL A 344 -31.38 0.02 32.26
N HIS A 345 -32.34 -0.06 33.17
CA HIS A 345 -32.77 1.05 34.03
C HIS A 345 -31.74 1.25 35.15
N VAL A 346 -31.24 2.49 35.27
CA VAL A 346 -30.48 2.93 36.46
C VAL A 346 -31.33 3.89 37.22
N ARG A 347 -31.52 3.56 38.52
CA ARG A 347 -32.02 4.44 39.55
C ARG A 347 -30.90 5.35 40.05
#